data_56c0d40acf155b9f16de761c69253971
#
_entry.id   56c0d40acf155b9f16de761c69253971
#
_cell.length_a   1.000
_cell.length_b   1.000
_cell.length_c   1.000
_cell.angle_alpha   90.00
_cell.angle_beta   90.00
_cell.angle_gamma   90.00
#
_symmetry.space_group_name_H-M   'P 1'
#
loop_
_entity.id
_entity.type
_entity.pdbx_description
1 polymer ?
#
loop_
_entity_poly.entity_id
_entity_poly.type
_entity_poly.pdbx_seq_one_letter_code
_entity_poly.pdbx_strand_id
1 'polypeptide(L)'
;MEIRSPYPHEWDAIHQLVMSSFDHGGRQMRDSFPYLFDIDNQYSKVAIIDEKVVSFIGVVPIVYQDNQTSYLGVSIGSVCTSPAYRGQRIADHVLKAILTEQKEAGASFVLISGSGKLYLRNHAQFYGHFKKYLLTSATYSQPKLKDDVVMKEYEGTTNDTYLLYKAINQVDSGYPYDIHELPKLIKAQGLANVMNAKQKIYLLKDTSRKQGYMIVYLVELNGKKRARIYMYTPDELFISTVLDHLFTKENVEEVDLHVQEKQEKFLNDYLKNIPNESEENAGSIIELKNGFLSEHGDKLSHSYSLKYI
;
A
#
# COMPACT_ATOMS: atom_id res chain seq x y z
N MET A 1 -1.00 -33.78 3.57
CA MET A 1 -0.93 -32.33 3.27
C MET A 1 0.48 -31.87 3.58
N GLU A 2 1.15 -31.30 2.57
CA GLU A 2 2.48 -30.73 2.66
C GLU A 2 2.38 -29.20 2.61
N ILE A 3 3.17 -28.47 3.41
CA ILE A 3 3.24 -27.01 3.40
C ILE A 3 4.70 -26.61 3.18
N ARG A 4 4.96 -25.87 2.11
CA ARG A 4 6.29 -25.44 1.68
C ARG A 4 6.27 -24.23 0.77
N SER A 5 7.43 -23.73 0.40
CA SER A 5 7.53 -22.75 -0.70
C SER A 5 7.13 -23.38 -2.03
N PRO A 6 6.58 -22.58 -2.97
CA PRO A 6 6.22 -23.06 -4.29
C PRO A 6 7.46 -23.53 -5.07
N TYR A 7 7.30 -24.56 -5.89
CA TYR A 7 8.26 -24.87 -6.96
C TYR A 7 7.98 -24.04 -8.21
N PRO A 8 8.97 -23.78 -9.06
CA PRO A 8 8.80 -22.99 -10.29
C PRO A 8 7.65 -23.44 -11.19
N HIS A 9 7.43 -24.74 -11.32
CA HIS A 9 6.37 -25.30 -12.16
C HIS A 9 4.95 -25.18 -11.57
N GLU A 10 4.81 -24.78 -10.32
CA GLU A 10 3.51 -24.65 -9.64
C GLU A 10 2.91 -23.23 -9.77
N TRP A 11 3.70 -22.25 -10.23
CA TRP A 11 3.22 -20.86 -10.30
C TRP A 11 2.02 -20.64 -11.21
N ASP A 12 1.88 -21.43 -12.29
CA ASP A 12 0.68 -21.35 -13.12
C ASP A 12 -0.57 -21.84 -12.38
N ALA A 13 -0.47 -22.93 -11.60
CA ALA A 13 -1.57 -23.42 -10.76
C ALA A 13 -1.92 -22.44 -9.64
N ILE A 14 -0.91 -21.84 -9.00
CA ILE A 14 -1.08 -20.77 -8.01
C ILE A 14 -1.82 -19.59 -8.61
N HIS A 15 -1.38 -19.15 -9.78
CA HIS A 15 -2.01 -18.02 -10.48
C HIS A 15 -3.48 -18.29 -10.80
N GLN A 16 -3.80 -19.50 -11.32
CA GLN A 16 -5.19 -19.92 -11.58
C GLN A 16 -6.04 -19.94 -10.29
N LEU A 17 -5.49 -20.45 -9.18
CA LEU A 17 -6.16 -20.46 -7.88
C LEU A 17 -6.47 -19.05 -7.39
N VAL A 18 -5.51 -18.13 -7.48
CA VAL A 18 -5.68 -16.72 -7.11
C VAL A 18 -6.70 -16.04 -8.01
N MET A 19 -6.59 -16.20 -9.34
CA MET A 19 -7.51 -15.63 -10.31
C MET A 19 -8.96 -16.09 -10.12
N SER A 20 -9.17 -17.35 -9.67
CA SER A 20 -10.51 -17.89 -9.38
C SER A 20 -11.06 -17.43 -8.02
N SER A 21 -10.21 -16.87 -7.14
CA SER A 21 -10.57 -16.53 -5.76
C SER A 21 -10.88 -15.05 -5.54
N PHE A 22 -10.39 -14.18 -6.44
CA PHE A 22 -10.55 -12.73 -6.33
C PHE A 22 -11.13 -12.16 -7.61
N ASP A 23 -11.93 -11.10 -7.50
CA ASP A 23 -12.34 -10.26 -8.63
C ASP A 23 -11.25 -9.22 -8.91
N HIS A 24 -10.76 -9.16 -10.13
CA HIS A 24 -9.69 -8.25 -10.55
C HIS A 24 -10.06 -7.49 -11.83
N GLY A 25 -11.34 -7.45 -12.18
CA GLY A 25 -11.79 -6.75 -13.37
C GLY A 25 -11.10 -7.25 -14.66
N GLY A 26 -10.74 -8.53 -14.72
CA GLY A 26 -10.06 -9.16 -15.87
C GLY A 26 -8.55 -8.93 -15.95
N ARG A 27 -7.94 -8.23 -14.98
CA ARG A 27 -6.48 -8.00 -14.95
C ARG A 27 -5.74 -9.19 -14.35
N GLN A 28 -4.51 -9.42 -14.78
CA GLN A 28 -3.66 -10.47 -14.23
C GLN A 28 -3.02 -10.01 -12.92
N MET A 29 -3.24 -10.75 -11.83
CA MET A 29 -2.69 -10.41 -10.52
C MET A 29 -1.14 -10.37 -10.52
N ARG A 30 -0.49 -11.26 -11.29
CA ARG A 30 0.97 -11.27 -11.42
C ARG A 30 1.55 -9.98 -12.00
N ASP A 31 0.81 -9.29 -12.88
CA ASP A 31 1.25 -8.04 -13.47
C ASP A 31 1.12 -6.88 -12.47
N SER A 32 0.11 -6.95 -11.58
CA SER A 32 -0.14 -5.97 -10.54
C SER A 32 0.78 -6.12 -9.32
N PHE A 33 1.22 -7.34 -9.03
CA PHE A 33 2.04 -7.66 -7.84
C PHE A 33 3.28 -8.46 -8.21
N PRO A 34 4.25 -7.86 -8.94
CA PRO A 34 5.36 -8.57 -9.55
C PRO A 34 6.34 -9.20 -8.55
N TYR A 35 6.39 -8.73 -7.30
CA TYR A 35 7.23 -9.34 -6.25
C TYR A 35 6.52 -10.48 -5.52
N LEU A 36 5.19 -10.44 -5.45
CA LEU A 36 4.41 -11.52 -4.86
C LEU A 36 4.42 -12.76 -5.76
N PHE A 37 4.25 -12.56 -7.08
CA PHE A 37 4.16 -13.61 -8.10
C PHE A 37 5.47 -13.82 -8.86
N ASP A 38 6.60 -13.44 -8.24
CA ASP A 38 7.91 -13.76 -8.78
C ASP A 38 8.17 -15.27 -8.67
N ILE A 39 8.62 -15.89 -9.75
CA ILE A 39 8.90 -17.33 -9.78
C ILE A 39 10.00 -17.74 -8.78
N ASP A 40 10.86 -16.80 -8.42
CA ASP A 40 11.94 -16.99 -7.45
C ASP A 40 11.52 -16.64 -6.01
N ASN A 41 10.23 -16.27 -5.79
CA ASN A 41 9.71 -15.96 -4.46
C ASN A 41 9.62 -17.21 -3.59
N GLN A 42 10.59 -17.39 -2.69
CA GLN A 42 10.68 -18.49 -1.73
C GLN A 42 9.97 -18.20 -0.39
N TYR A 43 9.51 -16.96 -0.17
CA TYR A 43 8.82 -16.57 1.07
C TYR A 43 7.37 -17.02 1.11
N SER A 44 6.71 -17.04 -0.04
CA SER A 44 5.32 -17.51 -0.19
C SER A 44 5.20 -19.00 0.13
N LYS A 45 4.01 -19.43 0.58
CA LYS A 45 3.75 -20.83 0.92
C LYS A 45 2.49 -21.35 0.23
N VAL A 46 2.57 -22.63 -0.12
CA VAL A 46 1.47 -23.42 -0.64
C VAL A 46 1.14 -24.59 0.28
N ALA A 47 -0.12 -25.02 0.28
CA ALA A 47 -0.50 -26.33 0.78
C ALA A 47 -0.78 -27.26 -0.41
N ILE A 48 -0.15 -28.43 -0.38
CA ILE A 48 -0.27 -29.47 -1.41
C ILE A 48 -1.02 -30.68 -0.82
N ILE A 49 -2.04 -31.11 -1.53
CA ILE A 49 -2.79 -32.34 -1.25
C ILE A 49 -2.97 -33.06 -2.59
N ASP A 50 -2.63 -34.36 -2.63
CA ASP A 50 -2.72 -35.20 -3.83
C ASP A 50 -2.08 -34.52 -5.06
N GLU A 51 -0.85 -34.01 -4.87
CA GLU A 51 -0.04 -33.31 -5.88
C GLU A 51 -0.67 -32.02 -6.43
N LYS A 52 -1.71 -31.49 -5.80
CA LYS A 52 -2.40 -30.27 -6.22
C LYS A 52 -2.18 -29.13 -5.25
N VAL A 53 -1.95 -27.93 -5.78
CA VAL A 53 -1.97 -26.70 -5.00
C VAL A 53 -3.41 -26.42 -4.56
N VAL A 54 -3.68 -26.52 -3.26
CA VAL A 54 -5.03 -26.32 -2.70
C VAL A 54 -5.17 -25.03 -1.88
N SER A 55 -4.07 -24.45 -1.44
CA SER A 55 -4.06 -23.16 -0.75
C SER A 55 -2.76 -22.43 -1.03
N PHE A 56 -2.82 -21.09 -1.04
CA PHE A 56 -1.68 -20.22 -1.24
C PHE A 56 -1.79 -19.01 -0.30
N ILE A 57 -0.66 -18.62 0.26
CA ILE A 57 -0.46 -17.34 0.92
C ILE A 57 0.79 -16.70 0.32
N GLY A 58 0.59 -15.58 -0.36
CA GLY A 58 1.67 -14.79 -0.90
C GLY A 58 2.36 -13.97 0.19
N VAL A 59 3.68 -13.93 0.17
CA VAL A 59 4.52 -13.24 1.14
C VAL A 59 5.57 -12.41 0.42
N VAL A 60 5.70 -11.14 0.80
CA VAL A 60 6.75 -10.25 0.30
C VAL A 60 7.52 -9.70 1.50
N PRO A 61 8.86 -9.87 1.55
CA PRO A 61 9.67 -9.26 2.58
C PRO A 61 9.66 -7.74 2.44
N ILE A 62 9.58 -7.06 3.58
CA ILE A 62 9.60 -5.60 3.66
C ILE A 62 10.55 -5.16 4.77
N VAL A 63 11.07 -3.95 4.63
CA VAL A 63 11.85 -3.29 5.68
C VAL A 63 11.05 -2.09 6.16
N TYR A 64 10.83 -1.99 7.45
CA TYR A 64 10.37 -0.77 8.09
C TYR A 64 11.55 -0.06 8.71
N GLN A 65 11.68 1.23 8.47
CA GLN A 65 12.70 2.08 9.06
C GLN A 65 12.06 3.07 10.01
N ASP A 66 12.62 3.18 11.23
CA ASP A 66 12.28 4.22 12.20
C ASP A 66 13.58 4.93 12.60
N ASN A 67 13.73 6.16 12.16
CA ASN A 67 14.98 6.91 12.22
C ASN A 67 16.14 6.12 11.57
N GLN A 68 17.14 5.70 12.35
CA GLN A 68 18.31 4.96 11.86
C GLN A 68 18.20 3.43 12.08
N THR A 69 17.09 2.97 12.64
CA THR A 69 16.89 1.54 12.94
C THR A 69 15.99 0.91 11.88
N SER A 70 16.43 -0.24 11.35
CA SER A 70 15.66 -1.02 10.37
C SER A 70 15.11 -2.28 11.02
N TYR A 71 13.87 -2.60 10.72
CA TYR A 71 13.16 -3.79 11.19
C TYR A 71 12.72 -4.61 9.99
N LEU A 72 13.06 -5.88 10.00
CA LEU A 72 12.58 -6.84 9.01
C LEU A 72 11.13 -7.19 9.31
N GLY A 73 10.32 -7.30 8.29
CA GLY A 73 8.95 -7.79 8.34
C GLY A 73 8.55 -8.39 7.01
N VAL A 74 7.33 -8.87 6.94
CA VAL A 74 6.74 -9.33 5.69
C VAL A 74 5.34 -8.73 5.54
N SER A 75 4.91 -8.56 4.30
CA SER A 75 3.52 -8.30 3.96
C SER A 75 2.93 -9.57 3.34
N ILE A 76 1.71 -9.93 3.73
CA ILE A 76 1.00 -11.07 3.17
C ILE A 76 -0.23 -10.65 2.38
N GLY A 77 -0.43 -11.30 1.24
CA GLY A 77 -1.56 -11.05 0.35
C GLY A 77 -1.96 -12.28 -0.46
N SER A 78 -2.98 -12.11 -1.30
CA SER A 78 -3.50 -13.18 -2.17
C SER A 78 -3.81 -14.48 -1.42
N VAL A 79 -4.32 -14.37 -0.18
CA VAL A 79 -4.62 -15.54 0.69
C VAL A 79 -5.84 -16.26 0.16
N CYS A 80 -5.66 -17.46 -0.35
CA CYS A 80 -6.75 -18.23 -0.94
C CYS A 80 -6.66 -19.72 -0.65
N THR A 81 -7.81 -20.38 -0.71
CA THR A 81 -7.97 -21.83 -0.61
C THR A 81 -9.02 -22.27 -1.60
N SER A 82 -8.72 -23.30 -2.36
CA SER A 82 -9.65 -23.92 -3.32
C SER A 82 -10.99 -24.25 -2.67
N PRO A 83 -12.13 -23.92 -3.29
CA PRO A 83 -13.46 -24.12 -2.71
C PRO A 83 -13.68 -25.53 -2.15
N ALA A 84 -13.21 -26.58 -2.82
CA ALA A 84 -13.35 -27.97 -2.41
C ALA A 84 -12.62 -28.29 -1.09
N TYR A 85 -11.68 -27.46 -0.67
CA TYR A 85 -10.86 -27.68 0.53
C TYR A 85 -11.11 -26.63 1.63
N ARG A 86 -12.11 -25.77 1.46
CA ARG A 86 -12.50 -24.78 2.49
C ARG A 86 -13.12 -25.47 3.72
N GLY A 87 -13.09 -24.78 4.85
CA GLY A 87 -13.59 -25.32 6.13
C GLY A 87 -12.62 -26.25 6.87
N GLN A 88 -11.55 -26.70 6.26
CA GLN A 88 -10.55 -27.64 6.81
C GLN A 88 -9.37 -26.93 7.51
N ARG A 89 -9.43 -25.62 7.73
CA ARG A 89 -8.36 -24.80 8.35
C ARG A 89 -7.00 -24.82 7.63
N ILE A 90 -6.97 -25.18 6.34
CA ILE A 90 -5.72 -25.26 5.57
C ILE A 90 -4.97 -23.93 5.57
N ALA A 91 -5.65 -22.81 5.26
CA ALA A 91 -5.03 -21.48 5.29
C ALA A 91 -4.49 -21.11 6.69
N ASP A 92 -5.09 -21.61 7.77
CA ASP A 92 -4.60 -21.41 9.14
C ASP A 92 -3.25 -22.12 9.36
N HIS A 93 -3.12 -23.36 8.87
CA HIS A 93 -1.86 -24.09 8.94
C HIS A 93 -0.77 -23.44 8.07
N VAL A 94 -1.12 -22.97 6.86
CA VAL A 94 -0.16 -22.25 5.99
C VAL A 94 0.30 -20.96 6.66
N LEU A 95 -0.62 -20.18 7.24
CA LEU A 95 -0.28 -18.94 7.95
C LEU A 95 0.66 -19.23 9.14
N LYS A 96 0.35 -20.24 9.96
CA LYS A 96 1.20 -20.63 11.11
C LYS A 96 2.62 -21.03 10.67
N ALA A 97 2.75 -21.76 9.57
CA ALA A 97 4.05 -22.10 9.01
C ALA A 97 4.86 -20.84 8.63
N ILE A 98 4.20 -19.86 7.99
CA ILE A 98 4.82 -18.57 7.67
C ILE A 98 5.24 -17.85 8.95
N LEU A 99 4.34 -17.71 9.94
CA LEU A 99 4.64 -17.00 11.20
C LEU A 99 5.85 -17.60 11.92
N THR A 100 5.92 -18.93 11.98
CA THR A 100 7.04 -19.66 12.59
C THR A 100 8.35 -19.37 11.86
N GLU A 101 8.37 -19.56 10.55
CA GLU A 101 9.57 -19.34 9.72
C GLU A 101 10.04 -17.88 9.78
N GLN A 102 9.12 -16.92 9.68
CA GLN A 102 9.48 -15.51 9.71
C GLN A 102 10.00 -15.08 11.09
N LYS A 103 9.43 -15.62 12.16
CA LYS A 103 9.93 -15.38 13.51
C LYS A 103 11.34 -15.95 13.70
N GLU A 104 11.60 -17.16 13.22
CA GLU A 104 12.93 -17.79 13.24
C GLU A 104 13.95 -17.02 12.40
N ALA A 105 13.51 -16.43 11.28
CA ALA A 105 14.34 -15.55 10.45
C ALA A 105 14.58 -14.17 11.06
N GLY A 106 14.00 -13.85 12.24
CA GLY A 106 14.20 -12.59 12.94
C GLY A 106 13.30 -11.44 12.46
N ALA A 107 12.22 -11.73 11.73
CA ALA A 107 11.23 -10.73 11.39
C ALA A 107 10.51 -10.22 12.65
N SER A 108 10.21 -8.92 12.67
CA SER A 108 9.56 -8.25 13.79
C SER A 108 8.03 -8.25 13.67
N PHE A 109 7.51 -8.29 12.44
CA PHE A 109 6.07 -8.15 12.19
C PHE A 109 5.62 -8.76 10.85
N VAL A 110 4.31 -9.01 10.76
CA VAL A 110 3.62 -9.37 9.51
C VAL A 110 2.50 -8.38 9.26
N LEU A 111 2.54 -7.67 8.14
CA LEU A 111 1.46 -6.79 7.68
C LEU A 111 0.42 -7.56 6.87
N ILE A 112 -0.83 -7.15 7.04
CA ILE A 112 -1.99 -7.77 6.41
C ILE A 112 -2.93 -6.66 5.94
N SER A 113 -3.29 -6.64 4.67
CA SER A 113 -4.25 -5.67 4.13
C SER A 113 -5.71 -5.96 4.50
N GLY A 114 -5.99 -7.15 5.04
CA GLY A 114 -7.33 -7.60 5.39
C GLY A 114 -7.57 -7.74 6.89
N SER A 115 -8.86 -7.85 7.28
CA SER A 115 -9.30 -8.01 8.67
C SER A 115 -10.09 -9.31 8.91
N GLY A 116 -9.87 -10.33 8.08
CA GLY A 116 -10.61 -11.58 8.12
C GLY A 116 -10.39 -12.40 9.40
N LYS A 117 -11.37 -13.27 9.74
CA LYS A 117 -11.33 -14.15 10.93
C LYS A 117 -10.07 -15.03 11.03
N LEU A 118 -9.44 -15.36 9.90
CA LEU A 118 -8.16 -16.08 9.85
C LEU A 118 -7.08 -15.34 10.63
N TYR A 119 -6.94 -14.04 10.38
CA TYR A 119 -5.90 -13.21 10.98
C TYR A 119 -6.15 -12.94 12.46
N LEU A 120 -7.41 -12.63 12.81
CA LEU A 120 -7.80 -12.39 14.21
C LEU A 120 -7.54 -13.62 15.09
N ARG A 121 -7.79 -14.83 14.58
CA ARG A 121 -7.44 -16.08 15.29
C ARG A 121 -5.95 -16.29 15.47
N ASN A 122 -5.13 -15.67 14.66
CA ASN A 122 -3.67 -15.70 14.73
C ASN A 122 -3.10 -14.42 15.36
N HIS A 123 -3.90 -13.75 16.23
CA HIS A 123 -3.50 -12.60 17.03
C HIS A 123 -3.18 -11.34 16.23
N ALA A 124 -3.74 -11.21 15.02
CA ALA A 124 -3.67 -9.94 14.31
C ALA A 124 -4.41 -8.83 15.06
N GLN A 125 -3.79 -7.67 15.13
CA GLN A 125 -4.34 -6.46 15.72
C GLN A 125 -4.41 -5.36 14.65
N PHE A 126 -5.33 -4.41 14.81
CA PHE A 126 -5.32 -3.21 14.00
C PHE A 126 -4.18 -2.29 14.42
N TYR A 127 -3.61 -1.55 13.48
CA TYR A 127 -2.56 -0.59 13.74
C TYR A 127 -2.76 0.70 12.95
N GLY A 128 -2.15 1.78 13.44
CA GLY A 128 -2.18 3.11 12.84
C GLY A 128 -3.59 3.69 12.69
N HIS A 129 -3.69 4.98 12.59
CA HIS A 129 -4.95 5.69 12.39
C HIS A 129 -4.86 6.64 11.21
N PHE A 130 -5.92 6.65 10.40
CA PHE A 130 -6.13 7.60 9.31
C PHE A 130 -7.43 8.32 9.50
N LYS A 131 -7.42 9.59 9.17
CA LYS A 131 -8.61 10.37 8.93
C LYS A 131 -8.77 10.58 7.43
N LYS A 132 -9.96 10.35 6.93
CA LYS A 132 -10.31 10.64 5.55
C LYS A 132 -11.03 11.97 5.48
N TYR A 133 -10.43 12.92 4.80
CA TYR A 133 -11.00 14.25 4.56
C TYR A 133 -11.58 14.29 3.15
N LEU A 134 -12.86 14.65 3.05
CA LEU A 134 -13.51 14.88 1.77
C LEU A 134 -13.34 16.35 1.35
N LEU A 135 -12.62 16.58 0.26
CA LEU A 135 -12.44 17.88 -0.34
C LEU A 135 -13.28 17.99 -1.62
N THR A 136 -13.97 19.10 -1.76
CA THR A 136 -14.68 19.49 -2.97
C THR A 136 -14.22 20.89 -3.37
N SER A 137 -14.53 21.33 -4.59
CA SER A 137 -14.24 22.70 -5.02
C SER A 137 -14.89 23.77 -4.11
N ALA A 138 -15.97 23.41 -3.40
CA ALA A 138 -16.66 24.31 -2.46
C ALA A 138 -16.01 24.35 -1.08
N THR A 139 -15.44 23.21 -0.60
CA THR A 139 -14.77 23.11 0.71
C THR A 139 -13.28 23.42 0.65
N TYR A 140 -12.72 23.36 -0.55
CA TYR A 140 -11.35 23.71 -0.82
C TYR A 140 -11.21 25.23 -0.85
N SER A 141 -10.74 25.84 0.22
CA SER A 141 -10.34 27.25 0.20
C SER A 141 -8.95 27.34 -0.43
N GLN A 142 -8.89 27.86 -1.65
CA GLN A 142 -7.60 28.12 -2.30
C GLN A 142 -6.73 28.99 -1.36
N PRO A 143 -5.61 28.50 -0.84
CA PRO A 143 -4.59 29.39 -0.37
C PRO A 143 -4.22 30.29 -1.55
N LYS A 144 -3.83 31.53 -1.29
CA LYS A 144 -3.28 32.40 -2.37
C LYS A 144 -1.99 31.74 -2.85
N LEU A 145 -2.14 30.82 -3.82
CA LEU A 145 -1.01 30.21 -4.50
C LEU A 145 -0.24 31.35 -5.16
N LYS A 146 0.90 31.68 -4.63
CA LYS A 146 1.93 32.37 -5.38
C LYS A 146 2.46 31.36 -6.39
N ASP A 147 2.96 31.79 -7.54
CA ASP A 147 3.56 30.97 -8.61
C ASP A 147 4.85 30.21 -8.14
N ASP A 148 4.83 29.69 -6.92
CA ASP A 148 6.02 29.26 -6.17
C ASP A 148 6.27 27.75 -6.27
N VAL A 149 5.36 26.97 -6.92
CA VAL A 149 5.53 25.52 -7.07
C VAL A 149 5.53 25.14 -8.54
N VAL A 150 6.58 24.49 -8.97
CA VAL A 150 6.63 23.77 -10.24
C VAL A 150 6.11 22.37 -10.03
N MET A 151 5.06 22.02 -10.75
CA MET A 151 4.46 20.69 -10.79
C MET A 151 4.64 20.07 -12.17
N LYS A 152 5.01 18.79 -12.23
CA LYS A 152 4.99 18.00 -13.46
C LYS A 152 4.43 16.60 -13.18
N GLU A 153 3.78 16.00 -14.15
CA GLU A 153 3.39 14.58 -14.11
C GLU A 153 4.65 13.71 -14.35
N TYR A 154 4.76 12.59 -13.62
CA TYR A 154 5.82 11.62 -13.77
C TYR A 154 5.67 10.90 -15.13
N GLU A 155 6.70 10.95 -15.98
CA GLU A 155 6.71 10.37 -17.32
C GLU A 155 7.63 9.14 -17.43
N GLY A 156 8.25 8.71 -16.33
CA GLY A 156 9.13 7.54 -16.30
C GLY A 156 10.55 7.81 -16.80
N THR A 157 10.95 9.08 -16.92
CA THR A 157 12.33 9.40 -17.25
C THR A 157 13.27 9.09 -16.07
N THR A 158 14.56 8.93 -16.34
CA THR A 158 15.57 8.74 -15.27
C THR A 158 15.53 9.88 -14.26
N ASN A 159 15.37 11.12 -14.72
CA ASN A 159 15.30 12.29 -13.84
C ASN A 159 14.05 12.24 -12.96
N ASP A 160 12.89 11.85 -13.50
CA ASP A 160 11.66 11.71 -12.72
C ASP A 160 11.79 10.62 -11.64
N THR A 161 12.42 9.51 -12.02
CA THR A 161 12.67 8.41 -11.08
C THR A 161 13.56 8.85 -9.93
N TYR A 162 14.62 9.61 -10.20
CA TYR A 162 15.48 10.17 -9.14
C TYR A 162 14.76 11.19 -8.27
N LEU A 163 13.95 12.06 -8.85
CA LEU A 163 13.17 13.04 -8.08
C LEU A 163 12.16 12.34 -7.16
N LEU A 164 11.40 11.37 -7.70
CA LEU A 164 10.45 10.60 -6.91
C LEU A 164 11.15 9.78 -5.82
N TYR A 165 12.23 9.08 -6.15
CA TYR A 165 13.01 8.30 -5.18
C TYR A 165 13.48 9.15 -4.00
N LYS A 166 13.99 10.34 -4.26
CA LYS A 166 14.38 11.27 -3.20
C LYS A 166 13.18 11.71 -2.36
N ALA A 167 12.09 12.13 -3.01
CA ALA A 167 10.94 12.67 -2.30
C ALA A 167 10.21 11.63 -1.46
N ILE A 168 10.03 10.40 -1.99
CA ILE A 168 9.29 9.34 -1.31
C ILE A 168 10.05 8.74 -0.12
N ASN A 169 11.38 8.81 -0.14
CA ASN A 169 12.25 8.33 0.94
C ASN A 169 12.63 9.44 1.96
N GLN A 170 12.12 10.67 1.79
CA GLN A 170 12.31 11.76 2.76
C GLN A 170 11.34 11.63 3.95
N VAL A 171 11.42 10.50 4.67
CA VAL A 171 10.58 10.24 5.85
C VAL A 171 11.44 9.69 6.98
N ASP A 172 11.17 10.16 8.22
CA ASP A 172 11.88 9.68 9.42
C ASP A 172 11.48 8.24 9.77
N SER A 173 10.26 7.85 9.39
CA SER A 173 9.74 6.50 9.60
C SER A 173 8.83 6.07 8.44
N GLY A 174 9.00 4.83 7.97
CA GLY A 174 8.22 4.29 6.85
C GLY A 174 8.87 3.09 6.18
N TYR A 175 8.38 2.74 5.01
CA TYR A 175 8.91 1.65 4.18
C TYR A 175 9.76 2.23 3.06
N PRO A 176 11.10 2.21 3.17
CA PRO A 176 11.96 2.78 2.13
C PRO A 176 11.82 2.00 0.82
N TYR A 177 11.94 2.74 -0.27
CA TYR A 177 11.94 2.18 -1.63
C TYR A 177 13.37 2.09 -2.14
N ASP A 178 13.71 0.98 -2.79
CA ASP A 178 14.92 0.87 -3.57
C ASP A 178 14.74 1.56 -4.92
N ILE A 179 15.81 2.18 -5.42
CA ILE A 179 15.76 2.91 -6.70
C ILE A 179 15.51 1.98 -7.90
N HIS A 180 15.89 0.72 -7.81
CA HIS A 180 15.68 -0.28 -8.87
C HIS A 180 14.29 -0.90 -8.80
N GLU A 181 13.68 -1.00 -7.60
CA GLU A 181 12.33 -1.53 -7.46
C GLU A 181 11.24 -0.51 -7.83
N LEU A 182 11.50 0.79 -7.56
CA LEU A 182 10.51 1.84 -7.68
C LEU A 182 9.86 1.92 -9.08
N PRO A 183 10.59 1.91 -10.22
CA PRO A 183 10.00 1.92 -11.55
C PRO A 183 9.12 0.69 -11.82
N LYS A 184 9.52 -0.49 -11.32
CA LYS A 184 8.75 -1.74 -11.47
C LYS A 184 7.41 -1.65 -10.74
N LEU A 185 7.42 -1.13 -9.49
CA LEU A 185 6.21 -0.92 -8.70
C LEU A 185 5.27 0.12 -9.30
N ILE A 186 5.81 1.24 -9.79
CA ILE A 186 5.02 2.28 -10.46
C ILE A 186 4.33 1.71 -11.70
N LYS A 187 5.06 0.97 -12.53
CA LYS A 187 4.53 0.34 -13.75
C LYS A 187 3.47 -0.71 -13.45
N ALA A 188 3.64 -1.47 -12.38
CA ALA A 188 2.70 -2.52 -11.96
C ALA A 188 1.34 -1.96 -11.53
N GLN A 189 1.30 -0.75 -10.96
CA GLN A 189 0.07 -0.07 -10.53
C GLN A 189 -0.82 -0.94 -9.61
N GLY A 190 -0.23 -1.71 -8.69
CA GLY A 190 -0.93 -2.70 -7.88
C GLY A 190 -2.21 -2.18 -7.22
N LEU A 191 -2.10 -1.11 -6.43
CA LEU A 191 -3.25 -0.50 -5.76
C LEU A 191 -4.27 0.10 -6.74
N ALA A 192 -3.81 0.74 -7.83
CA ALA A 192 -4.70 1.28 -8.85
C ALA A 192 -5.53 0.18 -9.51
N ASN A 193 -4.91 -0.96 -9.79
CA ASN A 193 -5.59 -2.11 -10.38
C ASN A 193 -6.65 -2.70 -9.44
N VAL A 194 -6.35 -2.81 -8.14
CA VAL A 194 -7.32 -3.25 -7.13
C VAL A 194 -8.53 -2.31 -7.05
N MET A 195 -8.30 -1.00 -7.12
CA MET A 195 -9.36 0.01 -7.05
C MET A 195 -10.06 0.27 -8.39
N ASN A 196 -9.65 -0.37 -9.46
CA ASN A 196 -10.06 -0.02 -10.83
C ASN A 196 -9.85 1.47 -11.14
N ALA A 197 -8.70 2.01 -10.74
CA ALA A 197 -8.33 3.42 -10.83
C ALA A 197 -7.30 3.68 -11.92
N LYS A 198 -7.22 4.94 -12.36
CA LYS A 198 -6.08 5.45 -13.12
C LYS A 198 -5.09 6.10 -12.14
N GLN A 199 -3.85 5.59 -12.08
CA GLN A 199 -2.78 6.19 -11.28
C GLN A 199 -2.15 7.36 -12.02
N LYS A 200 -1.97 8.48 -11.31
CA LYS A 200 -1.13 9.61 -11.71
C LYS A 200 -0.15 9.94 -10.59
N ILE A 201 1.04 10.34 -10.93
CA ILE A 201 2.08 10.74 -9.98
C ILE A 201 2.54 12.15 -10.35
N TYR A 202 2.43 13.07 -9.41
CA TYR A 202 2.90 14.44 -9.55
C TYR A 202 4.18 14.64 -8.78
N LEU A 203 5.18 15.23 -9.43
CA LEU A 203 6.44 15.68 -8.85
C LEU A 203 6.37 17.19 -8.64
N LEU A 204 6.75 17.63 -7.45
CA LEU A 204 6.59 19.00 -7.00
C LEU A 204 7.93 19.57 -6.54
N LYS A 205 8.13 20.85 -6.79
CA LYS A 205 9.31 21.59 -6.33
C LYS A 205 8.94 23.03 -6.08
N ASP A 206 9.26 23.55 -4.90
CA ASP A 206 9.07 24.96 -4.56
C ASP A 206 10.30 25.83 -4.89
N THR A 207 10.18 27.12 -4.68
CA THR A 207 11.26 28.11 -4.88
C THR A 207 12.43 27.91 -3.91
N SER A 208 12.20 27.31 -2.73
CA SER A 208 13.25 26.97 -1.76
C SER A 208 14.01 25.69 -2.16
N ARG A 209 13.65 25.07 -3.28
CA ARG A 209 14.14 23.78 -3.79
C ARG A 209 13.69 22.57 -2.99
N LYS A 210 12.72 22.69 -2.08
CA LYS A 210 12.05 21.56 -1.46
C LYS A 210 11.39 20.73 -2.55
N GLN A 211 11.55 19.41 -2.48
CA GLN A 211 10.96 18.46 -3.43
C GLN A 211 9.83 17.68 -2.73
N GLY A 212 8.80 17.38 -3.49
CA GLY A 212 7.69 16.58 -3.00
C GLY A 212 7.07 15.73 -4.11
N TYR A 213 6.14 14.91 -3.71
CA TYR A 213 5.37 14.06 -4.62
C TYR A 213 3.94 13.90 -4.13
N MET A 214 3.06 13.50 -5.03
CA MET A 214 1.71 13.05 -4.72
C MET A 214 1.28 11.95 -5.69
N ILE A 215 0.79 10.83 -5.16
CA ILE A 215 0.22 9.74 -5.95
C ILE A 215 -1.29 9.82 -5.84
N VAL A 216 -1.93 9.98 -7.00
CA VAL A 216 -3.38 10.19 -7.14
C VAL A 216 -3.99 9.00 -7.87
N TYR A 217 -5.05 8.44 -7.30
CA TYR A 217 -5.84 7.38 -7.89
C TYR A 217 -7.20 7.93 -8.32
N LEU A 218 -7.39 8.10 -9.64
CA LEU A 218 -8.64 8.59 -10.21
C LEU A 218 -9.61 7.44 -10.42
N VAL A 219 -10.79 7.54 -9.82
CA VAL A 219 -11.87 6.55 -9.91
C VAL A 219 -13.18 7.21 -10.35
N GLU A 220 -14.03 6.43 -11.00
CA GLU A 220 -15.44 6.79 -11.22
C GLU A 220 -16.26 6.14 -10.10
N LEU A 221 -16.94 6.93 -9.28
CA LEU A 221 -17.77 6.45 -8.20
C LEU A 221 -19.12 7.17 -8.20
N ASN A 222 -20.21 6.43 -8.34
CA ASN A 222 -21.58 6.97 -8.39
C ASN A 222 -21.77 8.06 -9.46
N GLY A 223 -21.12 7.91 -10.62
CA GLY A 223 -21.15 8.88 -11.71
C GLY A 223 -20.33 10.15 -11.49
N LYS A 224 -19.53 10.20 -10.44
CA LYS A 224 -18.61 11.30 -10.13
C LYS A 224 -17.16 10.88 -10.34
N LYS A 225 -16.37 11.79 -10.87
CA LYS A 225 -14.92 11.62 -10.93
C LYS A 225 -14.32 12.00 -9.58
N ARG A 226 -13.75 11.00 -8.90
CA ARG A 226 -13.17 11.15 -7.57
C ARG A 226 -11.67 10.81 -7.60
N ALA A 227 -10.88 11.55 -6.85
CA ALA A 227 -9.48 11.24 -6.60
C ALA A 227 -9.31 10.66 -5.19
N ARG A 228 -8.42 9.66 -5.04
CA ARG A 228 -8.00 9.12 -3.74
C ARG A 228 -6.51 9.32 -3.58
N ILE A 229 -6.09 9.83 -2.42
CA ILE A 229 -4.70 10.21 -2.14
C ILE A 229 -4.28 9.59 -0.81
N TYR A 230 -3.33 8.65 -0.87
CA TYR A 230 -2.78 7.95 0.30
C TYR A 230 -1.30 8.27 0.53
N MET A 231 -0.57 8.61 -0.55
CA MET A 231 0.87 8.81 -0.53
C MET A 231 1.22 10.17 -1.11
N TYR A 232 1.80 11.04 -0.28
CA TYR A 232 2.17 12.39 -0.66
C TYR A 232 3.17 12.98 0.34
N THR A 233 3.85 14.03 -0.07
CA THR A 233 4.61 14.89 0.87
C THR A 233 3.61 15.75 1.66
N PRO A 234 3.59 15.70 3.00
CA PRO A 234 2.64 16.45 3.83
C PRO A 234 3.06 17.93 3.90
N ASP A 235 2.70 18.67 2.86
CA ASP A 235 3.00 20.09 2.67
C ASP A 235 1.78 20.79 2.08
N GLU A 236 1.27 21.82 2.75
CA GLU A 236 0.05 22.52 2.36
C GLU A 236 0.14 23.11 0.94
N LEU A 237 1.30 23.66 0.59
CA LEU A 237 1.50 24.28 -0.72
C LEU A 237 1.49 23.23 -1.83
N PHE A 238 2.12 22.07 -1.61
CA PHE A 238 2.11 20.96 -2.57
C PHE A 238 0.71 20.37 -2.72
N ILE A 239 0.01 20.14 -1.60
CA ILE A 239 -1.36 19.62 -1.61
C ILE A 239 -2.26 20.58 -2.38
N SER A 240 -2.23 21.86 -2.04
CA SER A 240 -3.04 22.89 -2.69
C SER A 240 -2.79 22.98 -4.19
N THR A 241 -1.53 22.91 -4.61
CA THR A 241 -1.16 22.94 -6.04
C THR A 241 -1.77 21.78 -6.81
N VAL A 242 -1.68 20.55 -6.26
CA VAL A 242 -2.25 19.37 -6.91
C VAL A 242 -3.78 19.42 -6.89
N LEU A 243 -4.40 19.83 -5.78
CA LEU A 243 -5.86 19.92 -5.68
C LEU A 243 -6.42 20.94 -6.68
N ASP A 244 -5.78 22.12 -6.82
CA ASP A 244 -6.20 23.10 -7.84
C ASP A 244 -6.16 22.49 -9.24
N HIS A 245 -5.10 21.79 -9.58
CA HIS A 245 -5.00 21.09 -10.86
C HIS A 245 -6.09 20.03 -11.03
N LEU A 246 -6.35 19.20 -10.00
CA LEU A 246 -7.36 18.16 -10.07
C LEU A 246 -8.76 18.74 -10.29
N PHE A 247 -9.14 19.80 -9.59
CA PHE A 247 -10.45 20.43 -9.73
C PHE A 247 -10.57 21.20 -11.05
N THR A 248 -9.54 21.95 -11.47
CA THR A 248 -9.64 22.88 -12.60
C THR A 248 -9.27 22.27 -13.95
N LYS A 249 -8.35 21.30 -13.99
CA LYS A 249 -7.84 20.71 -15.24
C LYS A 249 -8.29 19.26 -15.45
N GLU A 250 -8.39 18.50 -14.36
CA GLU A 250 -8.79 17.10 -14.43
C GLU A 250 -10.30 16.90 -14.24
N ASN A 251 -11.05 17.97 -13.93
CA ASN A 251 -12.50 17.92 -13.64
C ASN A 251 -12.86 16.89 -12.57
N VAL A 252 -12.01 16.76 -11.54
CA VAL A 252 -12.30 15.96 -10.34
C VAL A 252 -13.34 16.71 -9.52
N GLU A 253 -14.39 16.01 -9.06
CA GLU A 253 -15.45 16.61 -8.25
C GLU A 253 -15.20 16.44 -6.75
N GLU A 254 -14.58 15.35 -6.36
CA GLU A 254 -14.34 14.99 -4.96
C GLU A 254 -12.93 14.39 -4.80
N VAL A 255 -12.28 14.74 -3.69
CA VAL A 255 -10.96 14.20 -3.33
C VAL A 255 -11.03 13.60 -1.93
N ASP A 256 -10.74 12.32 -1.81
CA ASP A 256 -10.49 11.63 -0.55
C ASP A 256 -9.00 11.78 -0.20
N LEU A 257 -8.68 12.69 0.72
CA LEU A 257 -7.34 12.85 1.27
C LEU A 257 -7.22 12.04 2.54
N HIS A 258 -6.37 11.00 2.52
CA HIS A 258 -6.09 10.16 3.68
C HIS A 258 -4.90 10.74 4.45
N VAL A 259 -5.12 11.12 5.70
CA VAL A 259 -4.15 11.79 6.56
C VAL A 259 -3.80 10.90 7.74
N GLN A 260 -2.53 10.54 7.87
CA GLN A 260 -2.01 9.84 9.04
C GLN A 260 -1.88 10.79 10.23
N GLU A 261 -2.00 10.29 11.44
CA GLU A 261 -1.84 11.08 12.68
C GLU A 261 -0.53 11.88 12.68
N LYS A 262 0.58 11.27 12.28
CA LYS A 262 1.88 11.97 12.17
C LYS A 262 1.88 13.13 11.18
N GLN A 263 1.00 13.10 10.17
CA GLN A 263 0.87 14.16 9.15
C GLN A 263 -0.05 15.29 9.62
N GLU A 264 -1.00 15.01 10.51
CA GLU A 264 -1.96 16.00 11.00
C GLU A 264 -1.26 17.23 11.59
N LYS A 265 -0.18 17.03 12.35
CA LYS A 265 0.58 18.13 12.93
C LYS A 265 1.17 19.12 11.92
N PHE A 266 1.41 18.66 10.67
CA PHE A 266 1.89 19.51 9.58
C PHE A 266 0.77 20.12 8.74
N LEU A 267 -0.47 19.64 8.91
CA LEU A 267 -1.63 20.03 8.12
C LEU A 267 -2.77 20.60 8.98
N ASN A 268 -2.53 20.85 10.27
CA ASN A 268 -3.60 21.29 11.22
C ASN A 268 -4.33 22.54 10.75
N ASP A 269 -3.60 23.57 10.33
CA ASP A 269 -4.21 24.82 9.87
C ASP A 269 -4.96 24.63 8.56
N TYR A 270 -4.44 23.80 7.68
CA TYR A 270 -5.05 23.45 6.39
C TYR A 270 -6.34 22.65 6.56
N LEU A 271 -6.35 21.68 7.47
CA LEU A 271 -7.48 20.77 7.70
C LEU A 271 -8.56 21.32 8.63
N LYS A 272 -8.28 22.41 9.33
CA LYS A 272 -9.13 22.96 10.43
C LYS A 272 -10.61 23.13 10.07
N ASN A 273 -10.92 23.47 8.83
CA ASN A 273 -12.27 23.74 8.36
C ASN A 273 -12.78 22.66 7.37
N ILE A 274 -12.04 21.56 7.18
CA ILE A 274 -12.40 20.49 6.26
C ILE A 274 -13.03 19.36 7.08
N PRO A 275 -14.25 18.90 6.71
CA PRO A 275 -14.90 17.84 7.45
C PRO A 275 -14.14 16.51 7.32
N ASN A 276 -13.89 15.87 8.46
CA ASN A 276 -13.45 14.47 8.50
C ASN A 276 -14.68 13.57 8.32
N GLU A 277 -14.68 12.71 7.30
CA GLU A 277 -15.80 11.80 7.03
C GLU A 277 -15.70 10.47 7.79
N SER A 278 -14.50 9.96 8.01
CA SER A 278 -14.28 8.67 8.67
C SER A 278 -12.89 8.55 9.27
N GLU A 279 -12.79 7.68 10.24
CA GLU A 279 -11.50 7.21 10.78
C GLU A 279 -11.34 5.73 10.41
N GLU A 280 -10.15 5.39 9.94
CA GLU A 280 -9.82 4.05 9.47
C GLU A 280 -8.49 3.60 10.07
N ASN A 281 -8.33 2.28 10.27
CA ASN A 281 -7.03 1.73 10.64
C ASN A 281 -6.14 1.61 9.40
N ALA A 282 -4.83 1.68 9.62
CA ALA A 282 -3.83 1.52 8.55
C ALA A 282 -3.83 0.11 7.94
N GLY A 283 -4.22 -0.87 8.72
CA GLY A 283 -4.29 -2.28 8.35
C GLY A 283 -4.29 -3.17 9.57
N SER A 284 -3.98 -4.46 9.37
CA SER A 284 -3.80 -5.44 10.43
C SER A 284 -2.33 -5.86 10.50
N ILE A 285 -1.85 -6.17 11.70
CA ILE A 285 -0.47 -6.60 11.96
C ILE A 285 -0.46 -7.77 12.92
N ILE A 286 0.43 -8.74 12.68
CA ILE A 286 0.80 -9.75 13.66
C ILE A 286 2.20 -9.42 14.15
N GLU A 287 2.35 -9.23 15.44
CA GLU A 287 3.62 -8.95 16.09
C GLU A 287 4.41 -10.25 16.27
N LEU A 288 5.63 -10.30 15.77
CA LEU A 288 6.56 -11.43 15.94
C LEU A 288 7.62 -11.16 17.00
N LYS A 289 8.03 -9.89 17.14
CA LYS A 289 8.94 -9.40 18.20
C LYS A 289 8.13 -8.62 19.22
N ASN A 290 8.13 -9.08 20.46
CA ASN A 290 7.37 -8.44 21.54
C ASN A 290 7.75 -6.97 21.72
N GLY A 291 6.75 -6.11 21.84
CA GLY A 291 6.92 -4.68 22.05
C GLY A 291 7.05 -3.87 20.74
N PHE A 292 7.18 -4.51 19.58
CA PHE A 292 7.30 -3.79 18.30
C PHE A 292 6.10 -2.89 18.04
N LEU A 293 4.87 -3.40 18.24
CA LEU A 293 3.65 -2.63 17.98
C LEU A 293 3.47 -1.48 18.97
N SER A 294 3.82 -1.68 20.25
CA SER A 294 3.75 -0.61 21.25
C SER A 294 4.77 0.52 21.01
N GLU A 295 5.89 0.22 20.38
CA GLU A 295 6.95 1.19 20.08
C GLU A 295 6.73 1.91 18.75
N HIS A 296 6.11 1.25 17.76
CA HIS A 296 6.08 1.71 16.38
C HIS A 296 4.68 1.78 15.76
N GLY A 297 3.63 1.24 16.43
CA GLY A 297 2.30 1.07 15.82
C GLY A 297 1.71 2.34 15.23
N ASP A 298 1.81 3.47 15.93
CA ASP A 298 1.29 4.77 15.49
C ASP A 298 2.14 5.41 14.36
N LYS A 299 3.36 4.95 14.18
CA LYS A 299 4.28 5.43 13.14
C LYS A 299 4.21 4.61 11.86
N LEU A 300 3.67 3.38 11.93
CA LEU A 300 3.56 2.52 10.76
C LEU A 300 2.66 3.16 9.71
N SER A 301 3.17 3.24 8.50
CA SER A 301 2.43 3.77 7.37
C SER A 301 1.31 2.84 6.94
N HIS A 302 0.31 3.39 6.25
CA HIS A 302 -0.77 2.64 5.64
C HIS A 302 -0.24 1.48 4.80
N SER A 303 -0.98 0.35 4.80
CA SER A 303 -0.73 -0.75 3.88
C SER A 303 -0.89 -0.33 2.42
N TYR A 304 -1.71 0.70 2.14
CA TYR A 304 -1.88 1.27 0.79
C TYR A 304 -0.65 2.08 0.37
N SER A 305 0.36 1.39 -0.09
CA SER A 305 1.60 1.95 -0.64
C SER A 305 1.84 1.38 -2.04
N LEU A 306 2.91 1.79 -2.71
CA LEU A 306 3.32 1.12 -3.96
C LEU A 306 3.71 -0.35 -3.74
N LYS A 307 4.07 -0.72 -2.49
CA LYS A 307 4.34 -2.11 -2.08
C LYS A 307 3.10 -2.86 -1.59
N TYR A 308 1.90 -2.32 -1.81
CA TYR A 308 0.65 -2.98 -1.46
C TYR A 308 0.54 -4.36 -2.12
N ILE A 309 0.11 -5.36 -1.34
CA ILE A 309 -0.15 -6.72 -1.80
C ILE A 309 -1.42 -7.32 -1.17
#